data_05a4f33ddafb0f07614adeff8cdb441b
#
_entry.id   05a4f33ddafb0f07614adeff8cdb441b
#
_cell.length_a   1.000
_cell.length_b   1.000
_cell.length_c   1.000
_cell.angle_alpha   90.00
_cell.angle_beta   90.00
_cell.angle_gamma   90.00
#
_symmetry.space_group_name_H-M   'P 1'
#
loop_
_entity.id
_entity.type
_entity.pdbx_description
1 polymer ?
#
loop_
_entity_poly.entity_id
_entity_poly.type
_entity_poly.pdbx_seq_one_letter_code
_entity_poly.pdbx_strand_id
1 'polypeptide(L)'
;MARIKKIIGLIDADLLDNGTRHPNLVLLKLAGFFHDNGIQFELILDPKADTSHYTKIYMSRVFTYTELPELYIRAKGTSEERKFHCGGTGFYANEANVMEYRKMREDDMNRLENDEFLNSLRNFHGGKEYGINMARQMPYYHLYDSFVNQQVEKGFKREKYKDYQKYSIGFLTRGCVRHCPFCVNKLENHILPYSKLQCFLDEERDDNGKLIRPYIYLWDDNFLASDPSIWRPLLEQLIETKRPFQFRQGLDERMLAESPYGEEMAEMLSRSRYHGDFIFAFDNWK
;
A
#
# COMPACT_ATOMS: atom_id res chain seq x y z
N MET A 1 -36.78 10.43 13.39
CA MET A 1 -35.75 9.36 13.44
C MET A 1 -34.47 9.93 12.94
N ALA A 2 -33.42 10.02 13.79
CA ALA A 2 -32.08 10.42 13.35
C ALA A 2 -31.57 9.40 12.33
N ARG A 3 -31.18 9.87 11.16
CA ARG A 3 -30.56 9.02 10.12
C ARG A 3 -29.27 8.47 10.72
N ILE A 4 -29.20 7.16 10.99
CA ILE A 4 -27.97 6.50 11.44
C ILE A 4 -26.92 6.82 10.37
N LYS A 5 -25.91 7.59 10.75
CA LYS A 5 -24.79 7.90 9.85
C LYS A 5 -24.10 6.60 9.49
N LYS A 6 -24.08 6.27 8.22
CA LYS A 6 -23.37 5.10 7.71
C LYS A 6 -21.87 5.35 7.81
N ILE A 7 -21.16 4.53 8.59
CA ILE A 7 -19.71 4.62 8.78
C ILE A 7 -19.07 3.39 8.12
N ILE A 8 -17.93 3.60 7.49
CA ILE A 8 -17.09 2.53 6.93
C ILE A 8 -15.99 2.20 7.92
N GLY A 9 -15.85 0.92 8.27
CA GLY A 9 -14.72 0.43 9.06
C GLY A 9 -13.54 0.06 8.16
N LEU A 10 -12.33 0.42 8.57
CA LEU A 10 -11.08 -0.02 7.95
C LEU A 10 -10.28 -0.82 8.97
N ILE A 11 -9.80 -2.01 8.59
CA ILE A 11 -9.04 -2.90 9.46
C ILE A 11 -7.71 -3.23 8.81
N ASP A 12 -6.63 -2.88 9.49
CA ASP A 12 -5.30 -3.39 9.23
C ASP A 12 -5.06 -4.57 10.18
N ALA A 13 -5.27 -5.79 9.67
CA ALA A 13 -5.17 -7.00 10.49
C ALA A 13 -3.76 -7.19 11.04
N ASP A 14 -2.74 -6.85 10.24
CA ASP A 14 -1.34 -6.97 10.64
C ASP A 14 -0.99 -5.99 11.78
N LEU A 15 -1.58 -4.79 11.75
CA LEU A 15 -1.42 -3.81 12.82
C LEU A 15 -2.07 -4.28 14.13
N LEU A 16 -3.26 -4.87 14.04
CA LEU A 16 -4.02 -5.33 15.22
C LEU A 16 -3.38 -6.53 15.90
N ASP A 17 -2.75 -7.43 15.14
CA ASP A 17 -2.11 -8.64 15.67
C ASP A 17 -0.72 -8.32 16.27
N ASN A 18 0.26 -8.03 15.42
CA ASN A 18 1.66 -7.89 15.83
C ASN A 18 2.19 -6.46 15.77
N GLY A 19 1.39 -5.53 15.26
CA GLY A 19 1.84 -4.20 14.88
C GLY A 19 2.63 -4.21 13.57
N THR A 20 2.64 -3.09 12.90
CA THR A 20 3.40 -2.89 11.66
C THR A 20 4.35 -1.70 11.79
N ARG A 21 5.37 -1.65 10.93
CA ARG A 21 6.27 -0.49 10.84
C ARG A 21 5.74 0.57 9.90
N HIS A 22 4.84 0.20 8.98
CA HIS A 22 4.35 1.02 7.89
C HIS A 22 2.82 0.96 7.81
N PRO A 23 2.17 2.04 7.36
CA PRO A 23 0.74 2.01 7.11
C PRO A 23 0.42 1.10 5.92
N ASN A 24 -0.77 0.53 5.91
CA ASN A 24 -1.25 -0.26 4.78
C ASN A 24 -1.71 0.65 3.64
N LEU A 25 -1.04 0.59 2.49
CA LEU A 25 -1.30 1.50 1.36
C LEU A 25 -2.70 1.32 0.77
N VAL A 26 -3.24 0.10 0.73
CA VAL A 26 -4.59 -0.15 0.22
C VAL A 26 -5.61 0.56 1.09
N LEU A 27 -5.47 0.48 2.42
CA LEU A 27 -6.35 1.16 3.36
C LEU A 27 -6.21 2.69 3.29
N LEU A 28 -4.99 3.20 3.12
CA LEU A 28 -4.77 4.64 2.90
C LEU A 28 -5.51 5.14 1.64
N LYS A 29 -5.47 4.36 0.55
CA LYS A 29 -6.14 4.72 -0.71
C LYS A 29 -7.66 4.58 -0.61
N LEU A 30 -8.17 3.55 0.05
CA LEU A 30 -9.60 3.44 0.36
C LEU A 30 -10.08 4.63 1.20
N ALA A 31 -9.33 4.98 2.25
CA ALA A 31 -9.63 6.16 3.07
C ALA A 31 -9.63 7.45 2.25
N GLY A 32 -8.67 7.62 1.32
CA GLY A 32 -8.65 8.75 0.39
C GLY A 32 -9.89 8.80 -0.49
N PHE A 33 -10.29 7.67 -1.04
CA PHE A 33 -11.49 7.57 -1.86
C PHE A 33 -12.77 7.90 -1.08
N PHE A 34 -12.88 7.42 0.16
CA PHE A 34 -14.03 7.76 1.03
C PHE A 34 -14.02 9.24 1.43
N HIS A 35 -12.84 9.78 1.76
CA HIS A 35 -12.68 11.21 2.06
C HIS A 35 -13.15 12.08 0.89
N ASP A 36 -12.68 11.79 -0.32
CA ASP A 36 -13.03 12.55 -1.54
C ASP A 36 -14.54 12.48 -1.87
N ASN A 37 -15.20 11.38 -1.46
CA ASN A 37 -16.64 11.20 -1.62
C ASN A 37 -17.48 11.68 -0.42
N GLY A 38 -16.88 12.27 0.61
CA GLY A 38 -17.58 12.73 1.82
C GLY A 38 -18.19 11.61 2.65
N ILE A 39 -17.68 10.38 2.52
CA ILE A 39 -18.12 9.20 3.27
C ILE A 39 -17.35 9.15 4.60
N GLN A 40 -18.06 8.94 5.69
CA GLN A 40 -17.42 8.76 7.00
C GLN A 40 -16.76 7.39 7.10
N PHE A 41 -15.55 7.38 7.58
CA PHE A 41 -14.77 6.16 7.82
C PHE A 41 -13.90 6.31 9.06
N GLU A 42 -13.45 5.17 9.61
CA GLU A 42 -12.46 5.15 10.69
C GLU A 42 -11.59 3.89 10.62
N LEU A 43 -10.37 3.99 11.14
CA LEU A 43 -9.49 2.86 11.36
C LEU A 43 -9.89 2.18 12.68
N ILE A 44 -10.28 0.91 12.62
CA ILE A 44 -10.67 0.12 13.80
C ILE A 44 -9.39 -0.35 14.49
N LEU A 45 -9.18 0.12 15.72
CA LEU A 45 -7.99 -0.16 16.52
C LEU A 45 -8.25 -1.16 17.66
N ASP A 46 -9.50 -1.53 17.92
CA ASP A 46 -9.87 -2.56 18.88
C ASP A 46 -10.23 -3.86 18.15
N PRO A 47 -9.45 -4.96 18.32
CA PRO A 47 -9.75 -6.25 17.69
C PRO A 47 -11.07 -6.87 18.16
N LYS A 48 -11.70 -6.31 19.21
CA LYS A 48 -12.96 -6.76 19.81
C LYS A 48 -14.11 -5.78 19.60
N ALA A 49 -13.92 -4.73 18.78
CA ALA A 49 -14.91 -3.69 18.55
C ALA A 49 -16.29 -4.26 18.17
N ASP A 50 -17.35 -3.53 18.55
CA ASP A 50 -18.68 -3.77 18.04
C ASP A 50 -18.78 -3.31 16.60
N THR A 51 -19.28 -4.19 15.73
CA THR A 51 -19.41 -3.93 14.29
C THR A 51 -20.79 -3.47 13.87
N SER A 52 -21.74 -3.35 14.80
CA SER A 52 -23.17 -3.09 14.52
C SER A 52 -23.40 -1.75 13.79
N HIS A 53 -22.60 -0.73 14.10
CA HIS A 53 -22.72 0.61 13.53
C HIS A 53 -22.03 0.79 12.18
N TYR A 54 -21.20 -0.15 11.74
CA TYR A 54 -20.61 -0.10 10.40
C TYR A 54 -21.55 -0.64 9.34
N THR A 55 -21.56 0.04 8.20
CA THR A 55 -22.30 -0.43 7.01
C THR A 55 -21.49 -1.45 6.22
N LYS A 56 -20.19 -1.19 6.07
CA LYS A 56 -19.20 -2.05 5.44
C LYS A 56 -17.88 -1.96 6.21
N ILE A 57 -17.08 -2.99 6.11
CA ILE A 57 -15.75 -3.07 6.73
C ILE A 57 -14.79 -3.62 5.69
N TYR A 58 -13.73 -2.86 5.39
CA TYR A 58 -12.64 -3.32 4.51
C TYR A 58 -11.46 -3.74 5.37
N MET A 59 -11.06 -5.00 5.25
CA MET A 59 -9.96 -5.59 6.02
C MET A 59 -8.82 -6.02 5.09
N SER A 60 -7.61 -5.54 5.39
CA SER A 60 -6.39 -5.96 4.72
C SER A 60 -5.55 -6.85 5.64
N ARG A 61 -5.04 -7.96 5.07
CA ARG A 61 -4.06 -8.85 5.69
C ARG A 61 -2.93 -9.11 4.71
N VAL A 62 -1.72 -8.67 5.04
CA VAL A 62 -0.55 -8.76 4.16
C VAL A 62 0.27 -10.02 4.46
N PHE A 63 0.47 -10.35 5.73
CA PHE A 63 1.30 -11.48 6.13
C PHE A 63 0.48 -12.73 6.43
N THR A 64 0.96 -13.87 5.98
CA THR A 64 0.28 -15.17 6.12
C THR A 64 0.22 -15.67 7.56
N TYR A 65 1.14 -15.23 8.41
CA TYR A 65 1.19 -15.57 9.84
C TYR A 65 0.34 -14.66 10.73
N THR A 66 -0.22 -13.57 10.18
CA THR A 66 -1.09 -12.65 10.93
C THR A 66 -2.39 -13.36 11.33
N GLU A 67 -2.75 -13.32 12.60
CA GLU A 67 -4.03 -13.80 13.09
C GLU A 67 -5.17 -12.87 12.67
N LEU A 68 -6.33 -13.46 12.42
CA LEU A 68 -7.51 -12.68 12.07
C LEU A 68 -8.12 -12.05 13.33
N PRO A 69 -8.54 -10.77 13.28
CA PRO A 69 -9.11 -10.07 14.43
C PRO A 69 -10.36 -10.77 14.97
N GLU A 70 -10.53 -10.78 16.29
CA GLU A 70 -11.65 -11.45 16.97
C GLU A 70 -13.02 -10.95 16.46
N LEU A 71 -13.14 -9.63 16.17
CA LEU A 71 -14.38 -9.06 15.60
C LEU A 71 -14.79 -9.73 14.27
N TYR A 72 -13.81 -10.10 13.42
CA TYR A 72 -14.07 -10.82 12.18
C TYR A 72 -14.40 -12.29 12.44
N ILE A 73 -13.66 -12.95 13.35
CA ILE A 73 -13.90 -14.35 13.74
C ILE A 73 -15.33 -14.51 14.29
N ARG A 74 -15.79 -13.58 15.12
CA ARG A 74 -17.17 -13.57 15.65
C ARG A 74 -18.24 -13.33 14.56
N ALA A 75 -17.92 -12.52 13.55
CA ALA A 75 -18.82 -12.24 12.45
C ALA A 75 -18.96 -13.42 11.49
N LYS A 76 -17.93 -14.25 11.36
CA LYS A 76 -17.85 -15.36 10.42
C LYS A 76 -19.00 -16.37 10.64
N GLY A 77 -19.70 -16.75 9.57
CA GLY A 77 -20.86 -17.62 9.61
C GLY A 77 -22.17 -16.94 10.08
N THR A 78 -22.15 -15.64 10.37
CA THR A 78 -23.35 -14.86 10.74
C THR A 78 -23.75 -13.88 9.63
N SER A 79 -24.90 -13.21 9.80
CA SER A 79 -25.32 -12.14 8.87
C SER A 79 -24.37 -10.94 8.84
N GLU A 80 -23.52 -10.76 9.85
CA GLU A 80 -22.54 -9.68 9.93
C GLU A 80 -21.35 -9.91 9.00
N GLU A 81 -21.02 -11.16 8.65
CA GLU A 81 -19.91 -11.48 7.76
C GLU A 81 -20.00 -10.77 6.41
N ARG A 82 -21.22 -10.60 5.89
CA ARG A 82 -21.46 -9.90 4.61
C ARG A 82 -21.01 -8.42 4.60
N LYS A 83 -20.76 -7.82 5.76
CA LYS A 83 -20.22 -6.46 5.86
C LYS A 83 -18.72 -6.42 5.54
N PHE A 84 -18.01 -7.55 5.67
CA PHE A 84 -16.57 -7.61 5.54
C PHE A 84 -16.14 -7.87 4.10
N HIS A 85 -15.25 -7.02 3.63
CA HIS A 85 -14.52 -7.13 2.37
C HIS A 85 -13.05 -7.38 2.71
N CYS A 86 -12.63 -8.63 2.63
CA CYS A 86 -11.28 -9.04 3.03
C CYS A 86 -10.38 -9.16 1.82
N GLY A 87 -9.14 -8.68 1.91
CA GLY A 87 -8.14 -8.77 0.84
C GLY A 87 -6.72 -8.71 1.38
N GLY A 88 -5.77 -8.90 0.47
CA GLY A 88 -4.34 -8.82 0.72
C GLY A 88 -3.63 -10.17 0.60
N THR A 89 -2.32 -10.09 0.35
CA THR A 89 -1.45 -11.23 0.04
C THR A 89 -1.43 -12.31 1.12
N GLY A 90 -1.70 -11.96 2.37
CA GLY A 90 -1.75 -12.89 3.51
C GLY A 90 -2.80 -13.99 3.38
N PHE A 91 -3.78 -13.84 2.48
CA PHE A 91 -4.79 -14.87 2.25
C PHE A 91 -4.35 -15.95 1.27
N TYR A 92 -3.36 -15.69 0.39
CA TYR A 92 -3.00 -16.63 -0.67
C TYR A 92 -1.49 -16.82 -0.90
N ALA A 93 -0.61 -16.04 -0.27
CA ALA A 93 0.83 -16.07 -0.58
C ALA A 93 1.48 -17.45 -0.33
N ASN A 94 0.99 -18.23 0.63
CA ASN A 94 1.50 -19.56 0.96
C ASN A 94 0.79 -20.70 0.19
N GLU A 95 -0.14 -20.39 -0.72
CA GLU A 95 -0.82 -21.42 -1.48
C GLU A 95 0.19 -22.14 -2.39
N ALA A 96 0.35 -23.44 -2.19
CA ALA A 96 1.28 -24.28 -2.93
C ALA A 96 0.71 -24.75 -4.28
N ASN A 97 -0.62 -24.86 -4.37
CA ASN A 97 -1.31 -25.21 -5.60
C ASN A 97 -1.32 -23.99 -6.54
N VAL A 98 -0.58 -24.09 -7.65
CA VAL A 98 -0.41 -22.99 -8.62
C VAL A 98 -1.74 -22.48 -9.21
N MET A 99 -2.68 -23.39 -9.46
CA MET A 99 -4.00 -23.00 -10.01
C MET A 99 -4.83 -22.26 -8.97
N GLU A 100 -4.86 -22.74 -7.73
CA GLU A 100 -5.57 -22.07 -6.63
C GLU A 100 -4.92 -20.74 -6.29
N TYR A 101 -3.60 -20.68 -6.20
CA TYR A 101 -2.85 -19.44 -6.01
C TYR A 101 -3.21 -18.39 -7.06
N ARG A 102 -3.21 -18.77 -8.35
CA ARG A 102 -3.54 -17.86 -9.45
C ARG A 102 -4.96 -17.33 -9.31
N LYS A 103 -5.92 -18.20 -9.05
CA LYS A 103 -7.32 -17.83 -8.86
C LYS A 103 -7.51 -16.89 -7.68
N MET A 104 -6.98 -17.24 -6.51
CA MET A 104 -7.12 -16.40 -5.30
C MET A 104 -6.46 -15.04 -5.46
N ARG A 105 -5.31 -14.98 -6.13
CA ARG A 105 -4.61 -13.73 -6.44
C ARG A 105 -5.42 -12.86 -7.41
N GLU A 106 -5.97 -13.44 -8.46
CA GLU A 106 -6.83 -12.72 -9.42
C GLU A 106 -8.10 -12.21 -8.75
N ASP A 107 -8.76 -13.04 -7.93
CA ASP A 107 -9.92 -12.64 -7.15
C ASP A 107 -9.59 -11.48 -6.19
N ASP A 108 -8.42 -11.49 -5.54
CA ASP A 108 -7.97 -10.43 -4.65
C ASP A 108 -7.70 -9.12 -5.41
N MET A 109 -7.01 -9.19 -6.55
CA MET A 109 -6.71 -8.01 -7.37
C MET A 109 -7.98 -7.34 -7.92
N ASN A 110 -8.99 -8.11 -8.29
CA ASN A 110 -10.23 -7.62 -8.88
C ASN A 110 -11.31 -7.27 -7.84
N ARG A 111 -11.09 -7.60 -6.56
CA ARG A 111 -12.09 -7.49 -5.50
C ARG A 111 -12.62 -6.07 -5.30
N LEU A 112 -11.74 -5.07 -5.31
CA LEU A 112 -12.15 -3.68 -5.14
C LEU A 112 -12.80 -3.12 -6.41
N GLU A 113 -12.34 -3.52 -7.58
CA GLU A 113 -12.94 -3.12 -8.87
C GLU A 113 -14.34 -3.70 -9.06
N ASN A 114 -14.61 -4.87 -8.49
CA ASN A 114 -15.91 -5.53 -8.53
C ASN A 114 -16.82 -5.18 -7.35
N ASP A 115 -16.41 -4.32 -6.42
CA ASP A 115 -17.23 -3.91 -5.29
C ASP A 115 -18.32 -2.93 -5.75
N GLU A 116 -19.59 -3.37 -5.67
CA GLU A 116 -20.75 -2.59 -6.11
C GLU A 116 -20.87 -1.25 -5.37
N PHE A 117 -20.51 -1.20 -4.08
CA PHE A 117 -20.58 0.04 -3.32
C PHE A 117 -19.52 1.05 -3.79
N LEU A 118 -18.27 0.61 -3.97
CA LEU A 118 -17.21 1.48 -4.49
C LEU A 118 -17.54 1.97 -5.90
N ASN A 119 -18.10 1.10 -6.74
CA ASN A 119 -18.52 1.43 -8.10
C ASN A 119 -19.71 2.38 -8.17
N SER A 120 -20.48 2.51 -7.10
CA SER A 120 -21.58 3.49 -7.01
C SER A 120 -21.09 4.91 -6.66
N LEU A 121 -19.84 5.07 -6.22
CA LEU A 121 -19.25 6.34 -5.84
C LEU A 121 -18.43 6.94 -6.99
N ARG A 122 -18.22 8.26 -6.93
CA ARG A 122 -17.43 8.96 -7.96
C ARG A 122 -15.94 8.86 -7.67
N ASN A 123 -15.18 8.66 -8.73
CA ASN A 123 -13.73 8.80 -8.71
C ASN A 123 -13.35 10.25 -9.11
N PHE A 124 -13.02 11.09 -8.13
CA PHE A 124 -12.70 12.49 -8.35
C PHE A 124 -11.43 12.72 -9.19
N HIS A 125 -10.51 11.76 -9.21
CA HIS A 125 -9.28 11.84 -10.00
C HIS A 125 -9.46 11.38 -11.45
N GLY A 126 -10.55 10.68 -11.75
CA GLY A 126 -10.87 10.14 -13.07
C GLY A 126 -11.90 10.95 -13.87
N GLY A 127 -12.41 12.05 -13.34
CA GLY A 127 -13.44 12.86 -14.02
C GLY A 127 -14.83 12.21 -14.00
N LYS A 128 -15.26 11.60 -15.10
CA LYS A 128 -16.58 10.93 -15.22
C LYS A 128 -16.55 9.44 -14.83
N GLU A 129 -15.39 8.91 -14.45
CA GLU A 129 -15.26 7.52 -14.03
C GLU A 129 -15.97 7.29 -12.70
N TYR A 130 -16.59 6.11 -12.56
CA TYR A 130 -17.18 5.62 -11.31
C TYR A 130 -16.27 4.57 -10.69
N GLY A 131 -16.37 4.42 -9.37
CA GLY A 131 -15.56 3.47 -8.61
C GLY A 131 -14.14 3.95 -8.30
N ILE A 132 -13.39 3.11 -7.60
CA ILE A 132 -12.04 3.41 -7.20
C ILE A 132 -11.03 3.03 -8.28
N ASN A 133 -10.06 3.91 -8.53
CA ASN A 133 -8.87 3.59 -9.32
C ASN A 133 -7.65 3.59 -8.40
N MET A 134 -7.20 2.40 -8.01
CA MET A 134 -6.10 2.24 -7.04
C MET A 134 -4.77 2.82 -7.51
N ALA A 135 -4.52 2.88 -8.84
CA ALA A 135 -3.31 3.50 -9.37
C ALA A 135 -3.32 5.03 -9.26
N ARG A 136 -4.52 5.64 -9.34
CA ARG A 136 -4.68 7.11 -9.35
C ARG A 136 -5.11 7.70 -8.01
N GLN A 137 -5.70 6.90 -7.12
CA GLN A 137 -6.22 7.37 -5.86
C GLN A 137 -5.11 7.88 -4.93
N MET A 138 -5.23 9.12 -4.48
CA MET A 138 -4.36 9.70 -3.47
C MET A 138 -4.60 9.01 -2.12
N PRO A 139 -3.55 8.55 -1.41
CA PRO A 139 -3.67 8.03 -0.05
C PRO A 139 -4.13 9.11 0.93
N TYR A 140 -5.02 8.78 1.86
CA TYR A 140 -5.35 9.64 3.01
C TYR A 140 -4.35 9.38 4.14
N TYR A 141 -3.30 10.17 4.19
CA TYR A 141 -2.16 9.95 5.08
C TYR A 141 -2.45 10.19 6.57
N HIS A 142 -3.61 10.74 6.91
CA HIS A 142 -4.06 10.94 8.29
C HIS A 142 -4.79 9.72 8.90
N LEU A 143 -5.02 8.67 8.13
CA LEU A 143 -5.77 7.48 8.59
C LEU A 143 -5.19 6.88 9.88
N TYR A 144 -3.87 6.90 10.05
CA TYR A 144 -3.18 6.29 11.19
C TYR A 144 -2.83 7.28 12.31
N ASP A 145 -3.25 8.55 12.23
CA ASP A 145 -2.89 9.56 13.23
C ASP A 145 -3.45 9.21 14.62
N SER A 146 -4.68 8.69 14.69
CA SER A 146 -5.28 8.21 15.93
C SER A 146 -4.47 7.08 16.57
N PHE A 147 -4.01 6.12 15.77
CA PHE A 147 -3.13 5.04 16.24
C PHE A 147 -1.82 5.61 16.82
N VAL A 148 -1.12 6.47 16.06
CA VAL A 148 0.15 7.05 16.51
C VAL A 148 -0.04 7.85 17.80
N ASN A 149 -1.10 8.64 17.90
CA ASN A 149 -1.40 9.41 19.11
C ASN A 149 -1.66 8.50 20.33
N GLN A 150 -2.45 7.43 20.17
CA GLN A 150 -2.64 6.44 21.23
C GLN A 150 -1.33 5.79 21.70
N GLN A 151 -0.41 5.52 20.77
CA GLN A 151 0.89 4.95 21.13
C GLN A 151 1.76 5.97 21.92
N VAL A 152 1.71 7.24 21.51
CA VAL A 152 2.41 8.32 22.23
C VAL A 152 1.82 8.52 23.64
N GLU A 153 0.50 8.47 23.79
CA GLU A 153 -0.18 8.50 25.09
C GLU A 153 0.21 7.33 26.01
N LYS A 154 0.49 6.15 25.41
CA LYS A 154 1.04 4.99 26.11
C LYS A 154 2.53 5.13 26.48
N GLY A 155 3.16 6.25 26.14
CA GLY A 155 4.56 6.55 26.49
C GLY A 155 5.59 6.19 25.43
N PHE A 156 5.19 5.73 24.24
CA PHE A 156 6.13 5.48 23.17
C PHE A 156 6.56 6.79 22.47
N LYS A 157 7.83 6.86 22.06
CA LYS A 157 8.34 8.02 21.32
C LYS A 157 7.73 8.08 19.93
N ARG A 158 7.27 9.26 19.48
CA ARG A 158 6.68 9.50 18.15
C ARG A 158 7.61 9.11 17.00
N GLU A 159 8.92 9.26 17.17
CA GLU A 159 9.94 8.89 16.18
C GLU A 159 9.89 7.41 15.80
N LYS A 160 9.43 6.54 16.70
CA LYS A 160 9.21 5.11 16.39
C LYS A 160 8.18 4.91 15.28
N TYR A 161 7.26 5.85 15.12
CA TYR A 161 6.14 5.81 14.17
C TYR A 161 6.34 6.76 12.98
N LYS A 162 7.58 7.20 12.70
CA LYS A 162 7.88 8.11 11.60
C LYS A 162 7.42 7.59 10.24
N ASP A 163 7.40 6.26 10.04
CA ASP A 163 7.01 5.64 8.79
C ASP A 163 5.51 5.83 8.49
N TYR A 164 4.70 6.06 9.50
CA TYR A 164 3.29 6.45 9.35
C TYR A 164 3.09 7.94 9.00
N GLN A 165 4.03 8.79 9.37
CA GLN A 165 3.81 10.24 9.37
C GLN A 165 4.75 11.04 8.46
N LYS A 166 5.89 10.47 8.03
CA LYS A 166 6.93 11.23 7.32
C LYS A 166 7.17 10.79 5.88
N TYR A 167 6.44 9.80 5.40
CA TYR A 167 6.67 9.23 4.09
C TYR A 167 5.42 9.29 3.21
N SER A 168 5.61 9.74 1.96
CA SER A 168 4.70 9.46 0.86
C SER A 168 4.99 8.06 0.35
N ILE A 169 3.97 7.21 0.22
CA ILE A 169 4.14 5.78 -0.09
C ILE A 169 3.40 5.42 -1.37
N GLY A 170 4.07 4.73 -2.28
CA GLY A 170 3.43 4.31 -3.52
C GLY A 170 4.24 3.29 -4.31
N PHE A 171 3.71 2.97 -5.49
CA PHE A 171 4.34 2.16 -6.52
C PHE A 171 4.39 2.97 -7.82
N LEU A 172 5.54 3.11 -8.42
CA LEU A 172 5.68 3.65 -9.79
C LEU A 172 5.45 2.55 -10.82
N THR A 173 5.90 1.33 -10.50
CA THR A 173 5.77 0.14 -11.33
C THR A 173 5.21 -1.03 -10.53
N ARG A 174 4.63 -2.02 -11.22
CA ARG A 174 4.21 -3.29 -10.63
C ARG A 174 4.69 -4.44 -11.50
N GLY A 175 5.02 -5.53 -10.81
CA GLY A 175 5.45 -6.76 -11.43
C GLY A 175 6.93 -7.08 -11.24
N CYS A 176 7.29 -8.30 -11.57
CA CYS A 176 8.66 -8.82 -11.50
C CYS A 176 8.86 -9.92 -12.54
N VAL A 177 10.09 -10.08 -13.04
CA VAL A 177 10.47 -11.10 -14.02
C VAL A 177 11.29 -12.25 -13.42
N ARG A 178 11.39 -12.33 -12.09
CA ARG A 178 12.34 -13.25 -11.41
C ARG A 178 11.76 -14.59 -10.99
N HIS A 179 10.47 -14.75 -10.89
CA HIS A 179 9.80 -16.02 -10.53
C HIS A 179 10.32 -16.71 -9.26
N CYS A 180 10.81 -15.95 -8.26
CA CYS A 180 11.31 -16.53 -7.01
C CYS A 180 10.22 -17.38 -6.35
N PRO A 181 10.47 -18.67 -6.00
CA PRO A 181 9.42 -19.60 -5.56
C PRO A 181 8.67 -19.16 -4.29
N PHE A 182 9.37 -18.43 -3.42
CA PHE A 182 8.84 -17.91 -2.15
C PHE A 182 8.08 -16.58 -2.33
N CYS A 183 8.17 -15.94 -3.49
CA CYS A 183 7.65 -14.60 -3.71
C CYS A 183 6.18 -14.61 -4.13
N VAL A 184 5.42 -13.60 -3.68
CA VAL A 184 4.04 -13.37 -4.11
C VAL A 184 3.93 -13.05 -5.61
N ASN A 185 5.03 -12.58 -6.23
CA ASN A 185 5.10 -12.25 -7.66
C ASN A 185 5.65 -13.41 -8.53
N LYS A 186 5.71 -14.62 -8.01
CA LYS A 186 6.30 -15.80 -8.68
C LYS A 186 5.68 -16.17 -10.05
N LEU A 187 4.51 -15.65 -10.37
CA LEU A 187 3.83 -15.88 -11.67
C LEU A 187 3.83 -14.66 -12.59
N GLU A 188 4.47 -13.58 -12.21
CA GLU A 188 4.60 -12.37 -13.03
C GLU A 188 5.67 -12.57 -14.11
N ASN A 189 5.47 -11.97 -15.29
CA ASN A 189 6.38 -12.07 -16.43
C ASN A 189 6.83 -10.71 -16.98
N HIS A 190 6.35 -9.63 -16.37
CA HIS A 190 6.57 -8.27 -16.86
C HIS A 190 6.56 -7.26 -15.73
N ILE A 191 7.05 -6.08 -16.01
CA ILE A 191 6.99 -4.92 -15.12
C ILE A 191 6.36 -3.80 -15.91
N LEU A 192 5.26 -3.25 -15.40
CA LEU A 192 4.50 -2.20 -16.08
C LEU A 192 4.43 -0.94 -15.22
N PRO A 193 4.32 0.25 -15.85
CA PRO A 193 3.98 1.48 -15.13
C PRO A 193 2.66 1.30 -14.37
N TYR A 194 2.59 1.84 -13.15
CA TYR A 194 1.40 1.70 -12.31
C TYR A 194 0.81 3.05 -11.89
N SER A 195 1.46 3.77 -10.98
CA SER A 195 0.99 5.08 -10.53
C SER A 195 1.91 6.19 -11.01
N LYS A 196 1.33 7.32 -11.35
CA LYS A 196 2.11 8.56 -11.47
C LYS A 196 2.54 9.02 -10.08
N LEU A 197 3.72 9.63 -9.97
CA LEU A 197 4.25 10.12 -8.69
C LEU A 197 3.27 11.07 -7.97
N GLN A 198 2.58 11.94 -8.71
CA GLN A 198 1.60 12.89 -8.17
C GLN A 198 0.37 12.22 -7.53
N CYS A 199 0.12 10.93 -7.83
CA CYS A 199 -1.01 10.19 -7.27
C CYS A 199 -0.76 9.67 -5.84
N PHE A 200 0.46 9.85 -5.31
CA PHE A 200 0.77 9.47 -3.93
C PHE A 200 1.76 10.42 -3.25
N LEU A 201 2.31 11.40 -3.96
CA LEU A 201 3.22 12.40 -3.40
C LEU A 201 2.44 13.42 -2.59
N ASP A 202 2.61 13.41 -1.28
CA ASP A 202 1.97 14.36 -0.38
C ASP A 202 2.69 15.72 -0.41
N GLU A 203 1.92 16.79 -0.59
CA GLU A 203 2.39 18.18 -0.64
C GLU A 203 1.95 19.00 0.59
N GLU A 204 1.37 18.35 1.60
CA GLU A 204 0.94 19.00 2.81
C GLU A 204 2.11 19.63 3.57
N ARG A 205 1.88 20.85 4.08
CA ARG A 205 2.89 21.62 4.80
C ARG A 205 2.40 22.01 6.18
N ASP A 206 3.34 22.11 7.10
CA ASP A 206 3.10 22.64 8.44
C ASP A 206 2.97 24.19 8.41
N ASP A 207 2.66 24.79 9.56
CA ASP A 207 2.51 26.24 9.74
C ASP A 207 3.77 27.03 9.37
N ASN A 208 4.93 26.39 9.30
CA ASN A 208 6.20 27.00 8.90
C ASN A 208 6.49 26.80 7.40
N GLY A 209 5.55 26.24 6.62
CA GLY A 209 5.69 25.96 5.21
C GLY A 209 6.57 24.75 4.88
N LYS A 210 6.95 23.94 5.88
CA LYS A 210 7.77 22.75 5.71
C LYS A 210 6.90 21.51 5.41
N LEU A 211 7.32 20.70 4.45
CA LEU A 211 6.61 19.46 4.14
C LEU A 211 6.45 18.56 5.37
N ILE A 212 5.23 18.12 5.63
CA ILE A 212 4.93 17.16 6.72
C ILE A 212 5.54 15.81 6.40
N ARG A 213 5.46 15.39 5.10
CA ARG A 213 5.99 14.11 4.59
C ARG A 213 7.08 14.37 3.56
N PRO A 214 8.32 14.68 4.01
CA PRO A 214 9.40 15.05 3.09
C PRO A 214 10.02 13.84 2.35
N TYR A 215 9.78 12.61 2.78
CA TYR A 215 10.39 11.40 2.24
C TYR A 215 9.44 10.65 1.31
N ILE A 216 10.01 9.83 0.40
CA ILE A 216 9.25 8.97 -0.51
C ILE A 216 9.67 7.52 -0.28
N TYR A 217 8.70 6.63 0.00
CA TYR A 217 8.90 5.19 0.01
C TYR A 217 8.25 4.54 -1.19
N LEU A 218 9.06 3.87 -1.99
CA LEU A 218 8.66 3.14 -3.16
C LEU A 218 8.62 1.65 -2.83
N TRP A 219 7.48 1.03 -3.06
CA TRP A 219 7.25 -0.37 -2.76
C TRP A 219 7.25 -1.22 -4.03
N ASP A 220 7.86 -0.69 -5.09
CA ASP A 220 8.02 -1.35 -6.38
C ASP A 220 8.63 -2.74 -6.22
N ASP A 221 8.07 -3.71 -6.94
CA ASP A 221 8.45 -5.12 -6.83
C ASP A 221 9.87 -5.38 -7.38
N ASN A 222 10.19 -4.80 -8.56
CA ASN A 222 11.53 -4.83 -9.17
C ASN A 222 11.70 -3.69 -10.17
N PHE A 223 11.84 -2.46 -9.68
CA PHE A 223 11.84 -1.25 -10.48
C PHE A 223 12.91 -1.23 -11.58
N LEU A 224 14.19 -1.54 -11.23
CA LEU A 224 15.30 -1.45 -12.18
C LEU A 224 15.24 -2.49 -13.31
N ALA A 225 14.51 -3.60 -13.13
CA ALA A 225 14.34 -4.61 -14.16
C ALA A 225 13.20 -4.29 -15.14
N SER A 226 12.56 -3.12 -15.03
CA SER A 226 11.62 -2.63 -16.04
C SER A 226 12.36 -2.16 -17.31
N ASP A 227 11.61 -1.99 -18.42
CA ASP A 227 12.18 -1.48 -19.67
C ASP A 227 12.82 -0.09 -19.46
N PRO A 228 13.93 0.22 -20.16
CA PRO A 228 14.59 1.53 -20.06
C PRO A 228 13.67 2.73 -20.35
N SER A 229 12.68 2.56 -21.21
CA SER A 229 11.66 3.58 -21.48
C SER A 229 10.73 3.83 -20.28
N ILE A 230 10.73 2.92 -19.27
CA ILE A 230 9.92 3.02 -18.06
C ILE A 230 10.78 3.54 -16.89
N TRP A 231 11.87 2.82 -16.53
CA TRP A 231 12.62 3.19 -15.31
C TRP A 231 13.36 4.53 -15.43
N ARG A 232 13.92 4.84 -16.63
CA ARG A 232 14.74 6.04 -16.81
C ARG A 232 13.94 7.34 -16.54
N PRO A 233 12.82 7.61 -17.22
CA PRO A 233 12.05 8.83 -16.97
C PRO A 233 11.44 8.87 -15.57
N LEU A 234 11.11 7.73 -14.97
CA LEU A 234 10.56 7.69 -13.60
C LEU A 234 11.65 7.98 -12.55
N LEU A 235 12.87 7.48 -12.76
CA LEU A 235 13.99 7.78 -11.86
C LEU A 235 14.42 9.25 -11.98
N GLU A 236 14.39 9.82 -13.19
CA GLU A 236 14.62 11.27 -13.40
C GLU A 236 13.58 12.10 -12.64
N GLN A 237 12.29 11.78 -12.75
CA GLN A 237 11.24 12.47 -11.99
C GLN A 237 11.49 12.41 -10.48
N LEU A 238 11.91 11.25 -9.94
CA LEU A 238 12.27 11.14 -8.52
C LEU A 238 13.43 12.06 -8.14
N ILE A 239 14.47 12.12 -8.96
CA ILE A 239 15.64 12.99 -8.74
C ILE A 239 15.20 14.46 -8.78
N GLU A 240 14.36 14.87 -9.73
CA GLU A 240 13.84 16.21 -9.88
C GLU A 240 13.02 16.70 -8.69
N THR A 241 12.36 15.80 -7.95
CA THR A 241 11.64 16.17 -6.72
C THR A 241 12.54 16.76 -5.66
N LYS A 242 13.85 16.45 -5.69
CA LYS A 242 14.83 16.76 -4.64
C LYS A 242 14.44 16.24 -3.26
N ARG A 243 13.46 15.33 -3.17
CA ARG A 243 13.06 14.63 -1.94
C ARG A 243 13.89 13.38 -1.75
N PRO A 244 14.30 13.04 -0.52
CA PRO A 244 14.91 11.74 -0.25
C PRO A 244 13.91 10.61 -0.51
N PHE A 245 14.33 9.58 -1.24
CA PHE A 245 13.51 8.41 -1.56
C PHE A 245 14.25 7.09 -1.34
N GLN A 246 13.49 6.01 -1.17
CA GLN A 246 14.04 4.66 -1.01
C GLN A 246 13.11 3.63 -1.66
N PHE A 247 13.72 2.64 -2.34
CA PHE A 247 13.04 1.41 -2.77
C PHE A 247 13.02 0.41 -1.61
N ARG A 248 11.84 0.16 -1.03
CA ARG A 248 11.68 -0.61 0.22
C ARG A 248 11.75 -2.12 0.03
N GLN A 249 11.48 -2.62 -1.18
CA GLN A 249 11.61 -4.04 -1.51
C GLN A 249 13.05 -4.42 -1.90
N GLY A 250 13.95 -3.44 -1.93
CA GLY A 250 15.31 -3.60 -2.38
C GLY A 250 15.47 -3.40 -3.88
N LEU A 251 16.71 -3.44 -4.34
CA LEU A 251 17.10 -3.34 -5.74
C LEU A 251 17.67 -4.68 -6.20
N ASP A 252 17.35 -5.09 -7.42
CA ASP A 252 17.96 -6.27 -8.04
C ASP A 252 19.39 -5.94 -8.46
N GLU A 253 20.37 -6.49 -7.76
CA GLU A 253 21.80 -6.20 -7.96
C GLU A 253 22.29 -6.55 -9.37
N ARG A 254 21.69 -7.58 -9.99
CA ARG A 254 22.02 -8.03 -11.35
C ARG A 254 21.72 -6.95 -12.40
N MET A 255 20.79 -6.05 -12.11
CA MET A 255 20.49 -4.94 -13.01
C MET A 255 21.63 -3.92 -13.04
N LEU A 256 22.38 -3.78 -11.95
CA LEU A 256 23.58 -2.93 -11.91
C LEU A 256 24.81 -3.65 -12.43
N ALA A 257 24.94 -4.96 -12.15
CA ALA A 257 26.15 -5.73 -12.48
C ALA A 257 26.17 -6.28 -13.91
N GLU A 258 25.02 -6.70 -14.44
CA GLU A 258 24.95 -7.48 -15.69
C GLU A 258 24.20 -6.77 -16.83
N SER A 259 23.38 -5.76 -16.50
CA SER A 259 22.61 -5.03 -17.51
C SER A 259 23.52 -4.12 -18.34
N PRO A 260 23.26 -3.96 -19.66
CA PRO A 260 23.95 -2.96 -20.49
C PRO A 260 23.72 -1.51 -20.02
N TYR A 261 22.73 -1.29 -19.14
CA TYR A 261 22.40 0.01 -18.54
C TYR A 261 22.87 0.15 -17.09
N GLY A 262 23.65 -0.81 -16.57
CA GLY A 262 24.04 -0.86 -15.17
C GLY A 262 24.82 0.38 -14.71
N GLU A 263 25.78 0.84 -15.51
CA GLU A 263 26.54 2.06 -15.23
C GLU A 263 25.65 3.30 -15.18
N GLU A 264 24.70 3.44 -16.14
CA GLU A 264 23.75 4.55 -16.16
C GLU A 264 22.84 4.54 -14.93
N MET A 265 22.33 3.36 -14.55
CA MET A 265 21.52 3.21 -13.34
C MET A 265 22.30 3.59 -12.08
N ALA A 266 23.54 3.14 -11.96
CA ALA A 266 24.42 3.45 -10.83
C ALA A 266 24.72 4.96 -10.76
N GLU A 267 25.01 5.61 -11.90
CA GLU A 267 25.22 7.05 -11.97
C GLU A 267 23.98 7.82 -11.53
N MET A 268 22.80 7.48 -12.05
CA MET A 268 21.54 8.12 -11.68
C MET A 268 21.23 7.94 -10.18
N LEU A 269 21.44 6.75 -9.64
CA LEU A 269 21.26 6.50 -8.20
C LEU A 269 22.26 7.29 -7.36
N SER A 270 23.53 7.42 -7.79
CA SER A 270 24.57 8.15 -7.07
C SER A 270 24.31 9.64 -6.93
N ARG A 271 23.67 10.26 -7.94
CA ARG A 271 23.29 11.68 -7.92
C ARG A 271 21.92 11.94 -7.27
N SER A 272 21.19 10.87 -6.91
CA SER A 272 19.92 10.97 -6.26
C SER A 272 20.05 11.28 -4.77
N ARG A 273 18.96 11.73 -4.14
CA ARG A 273 18.86 11.83 -2.68
C ARG A 273 18.30 10.52 -2.12
N TYR A 274 19.07 9.42 -2.30
CA TYR A 274 18.64 8.14 -1.76
C TYR A 274 18.60 8.18 -0.23
N HIS A 275 17.53 7.62 0.37
CA HIS A 275 17.31 7.66 1.81
C HIS A 275 17.78 6.36 2.47
N GLY A 276 18.74 6.48 3.40
CA GLY A 276 19.34 5.32 4.06
C GLY A 276 20.26 4.50 3.14
N ASP A 277 20.44 3.24 3.46
CA ASP A 277 21.31 2.34 2.73
C ASP A 277 20.65 1.79 1.47
N PHE A 278 21.42 1.52 0.43
CA PHE A 278 20.98 0.72 -0.69
C PHE A 278 20.84 -0.74 -0.23
N ILE A 279 19.64 -1.27 -0.34
CA ILE A 279 19.35 -2.66 -0.03
C ILE A 279 19.30 -3.42 -1.35
N PHE A 280 20.12 -4.44 -1.51
CA PHE A 280 20.14 -5.29 -2.69
C PHE A 280 19.57 -6.67 -2.36
N ALA A 281 18.70 -7.16 -3.25
CA ALA A 281 18.27 -8.55 -3.22
C ALA A 281 19.34 -9.43 -3.88
N PHE A 282 19.87 -10.38 -3.12
CA PHE A 282 20.88 -11.35 -3.55
C PHE A 282 20.30 -12.75 -3.43
N ASP A 283 19.39 -13.10 -4.35
CA ASP A 283 18.58 -14.32 -4.26
C ASP A 283 19.21 -15.52 -4.99
N ASN A 284 20.36 -15.35 -5.63
CA ASN A 284 20.98 -16.40 -6.44
C ASN A 284 22.49 -16.31 -6.38
N TRP A 285 23.08 -17.20 -5.61
CA TRP A 285 24.53 -17.39 -5.54
C TRP A 285 24.85 -18.79 -6.09
N LYS A 286 25.15 -18.85 -7.37
CA LYS A 286 25.72 -20.06 -8.00
C LYS A 286 27.05 -19.72 -8.60
#